data_c7dc539add2ae60afb87bb1b72ec3806
#
_entry.id   c7dc539add2ae60afb87bb1b72ec3806
#
_cell.length_a   1.000
_cell.length_b   1.000
_cell.length_c   1.000
_cell.angle_alpha   90.00
_cell.angle_beta   90.00
_cell.angle_gamma   90.00
#
_symmetry.space_group_name_H-M   'P 1'
#
loop_
_entity.id
_entity.type
_entity.pdbx_description
1 polymer ?
#
loop_
_entity_poly.entity_id
_entity_poly.type
_entity_poly.pdbx_seq_one_letter_code
_entity_poly.pdbx_strand_id
1 'polypeptide(L)'
;FDVLLGQTFEDNKRQARERQATQVAKPIIQVNAKAEPVKAKVTAKPAAKAKASEAEQEIRDHEMVRGREIVELVREELASLRREFKLSQQMATWQGTMPLPPALTPMRDALNEAPIPVALRALLIDSIKDHDSMADAKLALHNQLAHAVEQEQLAMPTSGVHVLVGPSGAGKSLMVARLAQAASLAHGSEKVMVISYHDQRAGAWNQTQLLSAQSGVDSFRAINIGTLKLLLEEHAGRRLILIDTSGVQMQERLTEIRGLQQDIGFHAVVPVDASAATLRRLFENTDNTWSSMMLSKLDESNQPWALLQFLTEKSLPVSVASQGERTSDLVEVVAMADLVKRALDNLVLPENTSHAESAQAATLSALTVNKLQKIAAHYQTESTGLTHE
;
A
#
# COMPACT_ATOMS: atom_id res chain seq x y z
N PHE A 1 6.38 -22.61 19.96
CA PHE A 1 5.69 -21.48 19.35
C PHE A 1 4.18 -21.51 19.67
N ASP A 2 3.55 -22.67 19.68
CA ASP A 2 2.10 -22.82 19.95
C ASP A 2 1.69 -22.53 21.41
N VAL A 3 2.59 -22.67 22.36
CA VAL A 3 2.31 -22.41 23.78
C VAL A 3 2.25 -20.92 24.12
N LEU A 4 3.02 -20.10 23.40
CA LEU A 4 3.04 -18.64 23.57
C LEU A 4 1.82 -17.93 22.96
N LEU A 5 1.27 -18.47 21.86
CA LEU A 5 0.05 -17.95 21.24
C LEU A 5 -1.21 -18.26 22.04
N GLY A 6 -1.25 -19.40 22.72
CA GLY A 6 -2.36 -19.79 23.61
C GLY A 6 -2.47 -18.89 24.85
N GLN A 7 -1.34 -18.53 25.45
CA GLN A 7 -1.32 -17.68 26.65
C GLN A 7 -1.75 -16.23 26.37
N THR A 8 -1.35 -15.66 25.24
CA THR A 8 -1.78 -14.30 24.85
C THR A 8 -3.26 -14.19 24.51
N PHE A 9 -3.88 -15.27 24.04
CA PHE A 9 -5.32 -15.29 23.73
C PHE A 9 -6.20 -15.38 24.98
N GLU A 10 -5.77 -16.15 25.97
CA GLU A 10 -6.45 -16.27 27.28
C GLU A 10 -6.31 -14.97 28.10
N ASP A 11 -5.16 -14.32 28.09
CA ASP A 11 -4.93 -13.04 28.78
C ASP A 11 -5.74 -11.90 28.20
N ASN A 12 -5.87 -11.81 26.86
CA ASN A 12 -6.73 -10.83 26.21
C ASN A 12 -8.22 -11.06 26.52
N LYS A 13 -8.66 -12.32 26.61
CA LYS A 13 -10.04 -12.68 26.95
C LYS A 13 -10.37 -12.35 28.41
N ARG A 14 -9.38 -12.48 29.31
CA ARG A 14 -9.51 -12.13 30.73
C ARG A 14 -9.58 -10.61 30.91
N GLN A 15 -8.73 -9.82 30.23
CA GLN A 15 -8.79 -8.36 30.27
C GLN A 15 -10.09 -7.78 29.68
N ALA A 16 -10.65 -8.40 28.64
CA ALA A 16 -11.95 -7.99 28.08
C ALA A 16 -13.10 -8.22 29.08
N ARG A 17 -13.09 -9.33 29.84
CA ARG A 17 -14.08 -9.61 30.89
C ARG A 17 -13.95 -8.65 32.10
N GLU A 18 -12.74 -8.30 32.50
CA GLU A 18 -12.50 -7.35 33.59
C GLU A 18 -12.93 -5.92 33.21
N ARG A 19 -12.77 -5.50 31.97
CA ARG A 19 -13.26 -4.19 31.47
C ARG A 19 -14.79 -4.12 31.42
N GLN A 20 -15.49 -5.22 31.13
CA GLN A 20 -16.96 -5.30 31.19
C GLN A 20 -17.49 -5.28 32.61
N ALA A 21 -16.81 -5.90 33.58
CA ALA A 21 -17.19 -5.90 34.97
C ALA A 21 -17.04 -4.51 35.64
N THR A 22 -16.10 -3.68 35.16
CA THR A 22 -15.85 -2.35 35.74
C THR A 22 -16.84 -1.26 35.26
N GLN A 23 -17.61 -1.54 34.20
CA GLN A 23 -18.62 -0.60 33.69
C GLN A 23 -19.99 -0.68 34.36
N VAL A 24 -20.22 -1.65 35.27
CA VAL A 24 -21.52 -1.86 35.92
C VAL A 24 -21.68 -1.17 37.29
N ALA A 25 -20.66 -0.54 37.81
CA ALA A 25 -20.70 0.15 39.12
C ALA A 25 -20.70 1.68 38.97
N LYS A 26 -21.85 2.31 38.76
CA LYS A 26 -22.08 3.71 39.06
C LYS A 26 -23.06 3.85 40.22
N PRO A 27 -22.80 4.75 41.20
CA PRO A 27 -23.62 4.84 42.42
C PRO A 27 -24.97 5.49 42.14
N ILE A 28 -26.02 4.92 42.75
CA ILE A 28 -27.39 5.43 42.76
C ILE A 28 -27.46 6.63 43.75
N ILE A 29 -27.71 7.81 43.24
CA ILE A 29 -28.12 8.93 44.08
C ILE A 29 -29.64 8.87 44.24
N GLN A 30 -30.09 8.62 45.46
CA GLN A 30 -31.51 8.73 45.84
C GLN A 30 -31.86 10.21 45.98
N VAL A 31 -32.82 10.66 45.18
CA VAL A 31 -33.53 11.92 45.45
C VAL A 31 -35.01 11.59 45.59
N ASN A 32 -35.51 11.79 46.79
CA ASN A 32 -36.92 11.66 47.15
C ASN A 32 -37.65 12.93 46.70
N ALA A 33 -38.64 12.84 45.83
CA ALA A 33 -39.71 13.83 45.69
C ALA A 33 -40.96 13.21 45.08
N LYS A 34 -42.04 13.29 45.82
CA LYS A 34 -43.42 12.94 45.49
C LYS A 34 -43.93 13.80 44.33
N ALA A 35 -44.42 13.24 43.27
CA ALA A 35 -45.41 13.83 42.36
C ALA A 35 -46.16 12.75 41.58
N GLU A 36 -47.45 12.94 41.40
CA GLU A 36 -48.45 12.05 40.83
C GLU A 36 -48.28 11.71 39.33
N PRO A 37 -48.90 10.63 38.83
CA PRO A 37 -48.62 10.11 37.49
C PRO A 37 -49.47 10.83 36.40
N VAL A 38 -48.82 11.60 35.56
CA VAL A 38 -49.42 12.02 34.28
C VAL A 38 -49.11 10.93 33.25
N LYS A 39 -50.16 10.24 32.77
CA LYS A 39 -50.10 9.28 31.67
C LYS A 39 -49.78 9.98 30.36
N ALA A 40 -48.50 10.05 29.97
CA ALA A 40 -48.10 10.36 28.63
C ALA A 40 -47.84 9.03 27.84
N LYS A 41 -48.69 8.74 26.89
CA LYS A 41 -48.55 7.68 25.91
C LYS A 41 -47.35 8.01 25.01
N VAL A 42 -46.20 7.47 25.32
CA VAL A 42 -45.06 7.50 24.38
C VAL A 42 -45.20 6.28 23.46
N THR A 43 -45.73 6.53 22.27
CA THR A 43 -45.65 5.60 21.14
C THR A 43 -44.24 5.65 20.59
N ALA A 44 -43.32 4.86 21.14
CA ALA A 44 -41.99 4.67 20.56
C ALA A 44 -42.15 3.92 19.21
N LYS A 45 -41.75 4.58 18.13
CA LYS A 45 -41.73 4.04 16.77
C LYS A 45 -40.84 2.77 16.68
N PRO A 46 -41.37 1.61 16.29
CA PRO A 46 -40.58 0.37 16.10
C PRO A 46 -39.59 0.45 14.91
N ALA A 47 -39.76 1.41 13.99
CA ALA A 47 -38.97 1.56 12.79
C ALA A 47 -37.50 1.99 13.00
N ALA A 48 -37.15 2.67 14.12
CA ALA A 48 -35.78 3.11 14.36
C ALA A 48 -34.88 1.98 14.90
N LYS A 49 -35.45 1.03 15.67
CA LYS A 49 -34.71 -0.14 16.18
C LYS A 49 -34.46 -1.20 15.09
N ALA A 50 -35.37 -1.36 14.14
CA ALA A 50 -35.20 -2.28 13.01
C ALA A 50 -34.08 -1.80 12.06
N LYS A 51 -34.04 -0.49 11.73
CA LYS A 51 -33.02 0.09 10.87
C LYS A 51 -31.60 0.08 11.50
N ALA A 52 -31.50 0.23 12.82
CA ALA A 52 -30.21 0.13 13.52
C ALA A 52 -29.71 -1.34 13.52
N SER A 53 -30.61 -2.33 13.66
CA SER A 53 -30.27 -3.75 13.58
C SER A 53 -29.86 -4.18 12.18
N GLU A 54 -30.50 -3.67 11.14
CA GLU A 54 -30.15 -3.93 9.73
C GLU A 54 -28.78 -3.35 9.39
N ALA A 55 -28.49 -2.11 9.81
CA ALA A 55 -27.18 -1.47 9.58
C ALA A 55 -26.04 -2.19 10.32
N GLU A 56 -26.29 -2.68 11.53
CA GLU A 56 -25.30 -3.49 12.26
C GLU A 56 -25.08 -4.88 11.61
N GLN A 57 -26.11 -5.45 11.02
CA GLN A 57 -25.99 -6.69 10.27
C GLN A 57 -25.22 -6.51 8.98
N GLU A 58 -25.50 -5.47 8.21
CA GLU A 58 -24.76 -5.13 6.99
C GLU A 58 -23.26 -4.90 7.27
N ILE A 59 -22.91 -4.21 8.37
CA ILE A 59 -21.52 -4.01 8.77
C ILE A 59 -20.84 -5.35 9.08
N ARG A 60 -21.49 -6.25 9.81
CA ARG A 60 -20.95 -7.58 10.15
C ARG A 60 -20.77 -8.45 8.91
N ASP A 61 -21.72 -8.41 7.99
CA ASP A 61 -21.64 -9.18 6.75
C ASP A 61 -20.50 -8.68 5.87
N HIS A 62 -20.31 -7.35 5.80
CA HIS A 62 -19.18 -6.75 5.10
C HIS A 62 -17.83 -7.11 5.75
N GLU A 63 -17.74 -7.11 7.07
CA GLU A 63 -16.53 -7.55 7.78
C GLU A 63 -16.23 -9.04 7.56
N MET A 64 -17.25 -9.88 7.50
CA MET A 64 -17.11 -11.31 7.18
C MET A 64 -16.61 -11.51 5.74
N VAL A 65 -17.17 -10.79 4.77
CA VAL A 65 -16.71 -10.86 3.36
C VAL A 65 -15.26 -10.43 3.26
N ARG A 66 -14.90 -9.29 3.88
CA ARG A 66 -13.51 -8.81 3.94
C ARG A 66 -12.57 -9.84 4.58
N GLY A 67 -13.00 -10.47 5.69
CA GLY A 67 -12.22 -11.52 6.34
C GLY A 67 -11.96 -12.70 5.42
N ARG A 68 -12.96 -13.15 4.65
CA ARG A 68 -12.83 -14.23 3.66
C ARG A 68 -11.87 -13.84 2.54
N GLU A 69 -12.00 -12.64 2.00
CA GLU A 69 -11.09 -12.14 0.95
C GLU A 69 -9.63 -12.08 1.40
N ILE A 70 -9.38 -11.66 2.66
CA ILE A 70 -8.03 -11.65 3.23
C ILE A 70 -7.48 -13.08 3.35
N VAL A 71 -8.28 -14.02 3.84
CA VAL A 71 -7.88 -15.43 3.95
C VAL A 71 -7.58 -16.03 2.57
N GLU A 72 -8.38 -15.70 1.58
CA GLU A 72 -8.18 -16.17 0.21
C GLU A 72 -6.92 -15.57 -0.41
N LEU A 73 -6.67 -14.27 -0.22
CA LEU A 73 -5.45 -13.60 -0.63
C LEU A 73 -4.21 -14.25 0.00
N VAL A 74 -4.24 -14.51 1.30
CA VAL A 74 -3.14 -15.21 2.01
C VAL A 74 -2.92 -16.61 1.46
N ARG A 75 -3.99 -17.33 1.13
CA ARG A 75 -3.90 -18.67 0.52
C ARG A 75 -3.27 -18.62 -0.86
N GLU A 76 -3.67 -17.66 -1.68
CA GLU A 76 -3.10 -17.44 -3.02
C GLU A 76 -1.62 -17.05 -2.93
N GLU A 77 -1.25 -16.20 -1.97
CA GLU A 77 0.13 -15.79 -1.70
C GLU A 77 0.98 -17.00 -1.29
N LEU A 78 0.50 -17.83 -0.36
CA LEU A 78 1.19 -19.06 0.03
C LEU A 78 1.33 -20.04 -1.13
N ALA A 79 0.32 -20.14 -2.00
CA ALA A 79 0.40 -20.98 -3.19
C ALA A 79 1.40 -20.42 -4.22
N SER A 80 1.51 -19.10 -4.33
CA SER A 80 2.51 -18.42 -5.16
C SER A 80 3.92 -18.69 -4.65
N LEU A 81 4.16 -18.47 -3.34
CA LEU A 81 5.44 -18.73 -2.70
C LEU A 81 5.89 -20.20 -2.83
N ARG A 82 4.95 -21.15 -2.69
CA ARG A 82 5.25 -22.57 -2.93
C ARG A 82 5.66 -22.87 -4.37
N ARG A 83 5.02 -22.25 -5.35
CA ARG A 83 5.40 -22.38 -6.77
C ARG A 83 6.77 -21.79 -7.03
N GLU A 84 7.06 -20.59 -6.50
CA GLU A 84 8.37 -19.95 -6.62
C GLU A 84 9.47 -20.76 -5.95
N PHE A 85 9.21 -21.30 -4.76
CA PHE A 85 10.15 -22.17 -4.08
C PHE A 85 10.48 -23.43 -4.91
N LYS A 86 9.46 -24.06 -5.50
CA LYS A 86 9.67 -25.23 -6.38
C LYS A 86 10.47 -24.87 -7.63
N LEU A 87 10.16 -23.73 -8.25
CA LEU A 87 10.94 -23.23 -9.39
C LEU A 87 12.37 -22.88 -8.99
N SER A 88 12.58 -22.26 -7.84
CA SER A 88 13.91 -21.96 -7.31
C SER A 88 14.75 -23.21 -7.11
N GLN A 89 14.17 -24.29 -6.56
CA GLN A 89 14.86 -25.57 -6.42
C GLN A 89 15.24 -26.18 -7.79
N GLN A 90 14.35 -26.12 -8.77
CA GLN A 90 14.64 -26.60 -10.12
C GLN A 90 15.73 -25.77 -10.81
N MET A 91 15.72 -24.46 -10.63
CA MET A 91 16.70 -23.57 -11.24
C MET A 91 18.05 -23.56 -10.53
N ALA A 92 18.11 -23.84 -9.24
CA ALA A 92 19.37 -23.98 -8.50
C ALA A 92 20.26 -25.07 -9.09
N THR A 93 19.68 -26.14 -9.63
CA THR A 93 20.40 -27.18 -10.35
C THR A 93 20.96 -26.74 -11.70
N TRP A 94 20.33 -25.76 -12.35
CA TRP A 94 20.76 -25.21 -13.65
C TRP A 94 21.77 -24.07 -13.48
N GLN A 95 21.61 -23.21 -12.50
CA GLN A 95 22.49 -22.06 -12.25
C GLN A 95 23.88 -22.46 -11.75
N GLY A 96 24.03 -23.63 -11.10
CA GLY A 96 25.33 -24.16 -10.68
C GLY A 96 26.28 -24.53 -11.82
N THR A 97 25.80 -24.56 -13.07
CA THR A 97 26.58 -24.94 -14.28
C THR A 97 26.93 -23.75 -15.18
N MET A 98 26.41 -22.55 -14.94
CA MET A 98 26.75 -21.38 -15.78
C MET A 98 28.03 -20.69 -15.27
N PRO A 99 29.11 -20.67 -16.08
CA PRO A 99 30.33 -19.95 -15.76
C PRO A 99 30.04 -18.45 -15.80
N LEU A 100 30.14 -17.79 -14.67
CA LEU A 100 30.05 -16.33 -14.57
C LEU A 100 31.46 -15.79 -14.26
N PRO A 101 31.90 -14.66 -14.87
CA PRO A 101 33.14 -14.02 -14.52
C PRO A 101 33.23 -13.77 -13.01
N PRO A 102 34.39 -14.06 -12.37
CA PRO A 102 34.56 -13.87 -10.92
C PRO A 102 34.22 -12.47 -10.44
N ALA A 103 34.47 -11.44 -11.27
CA ALA A 103 34.15 -10.04 -10.97
C ALA A 103 32.65 -9.78 -10.79
N LEU A 104 31.77 -10.63 -11.35
CA LEU A 104 30.32 -10.48 -11.30
C LEU A 104 29.66 -11.38 -10.24
N THR A 105 30.44 -12.17 -9.51
CA THR A 105 29.92 -13.00 -8.41
C THR A 105 29.14 -12.18 -7.38
N PRO A 106 29.60 -10.99 -6.94
CA PRO A 106 28.84 -10.17 -5.99
C PRO A 106 27.48 -9.69 -6.54
N MET A 107 27.41 -9.40 -7.84
CA MET A 107 26.12 -9.01 -8.48
C MET A 107 25.14 -10.19 -8.49
N ARG A 108 25.61 -11.37 -8.87
CA ARG A 108 24.79 -12.60 -8.84
C ARG A 108 24.27 -12.87 -7.43
N ASP A 109 25.14 -12.74 -6.43
CA ASP A 109 24.76 -13.01 -5.03
C ASP A 109 23.73 -11.98 -4.54
N ALA A 110 23.91 -10.69 -4.86
CA ALA A 110 22.93 -9.65 -4.57
C ALA A 110 21.57 -9.90 -5.27
N LEU A 111 21.56 -10.34 -6.53
CA LEU A 111 20.35 -10.72 -7.23
C LEU A 111 19.66 -11.96 -6.62
N ASN A 112 20.43 -12.89 -6.06
CA ASN A 112 19.89 -14.07 -5.38
C ASN A 112 19.29 -13.74 -4.00
N GLU A 113 19.87 -12.79 -3.28
CA GLU A 113 19.39 -12.35 -1.96
C GLU A 113 18.17 -11.44 -2.06
N ALA A 114 18.05 -10.66 -3.14
CA ALA A 114 16.93 -9.78 -3.35
C ALA A 114 15.62 -10.58 -3.58
N PRO A 115 14.45 -10.04 -3.18
CA PRO A 115 13.15 -10.70 -3.36
C PRO A 115 12.66 -10.64 -4.81
N ILE A 116 13.56 -10.96 -5.74
CA ILE A 116 13.27 -10.97 -7.17
C ILE A 116 12.56 -12.28 -7.52
N PRO A 117 11.42 -12.25 -8.23
CA PRO A 117 10.77 -13.46 -8.70
C PRO A 117 11.73 -14.34 -9.53
N VAL A 118 11.64 -15.66 -9.36
CA VAL A 118 12.64 -16.61 -9.86
C VAL A 118 12.87 -16.49 -11.37
N ALA A 119 11.79 -16.31 -12.14
CA ALA A 119 11.89 -16.19 -13.59
C ALA A 119 12.64 -14.92 -14.01
N LEU A 120 12.30 -13.77 -13.40
CA LEU A 120 12.98 -12.51 -13.67
C LEU A 120 14.44 -12.56 -13.24
N ARG A 121 14.73 -13.12 -12.06
CA ARG A 121 16.09 -13.30 -11.54
C ARG A 121 16.97 -14.10 -12.51
N ALA A 122 16.44 -15.20 -13.05
CA ALA A 122 17.17 -16.02 -14.00
C ALA A 122 17.53 -15.24 -15.28
N LEU A 123 16.59 -14.46 -15.80
CA LEU A 123 16.84 -13.59 -16.96
C LEU A 123 17.89 -12.52 -16.65
N LEU A 124 17.84 -11.90 -15.46
CA LEU A 124 18.82 -10.89 -15.07
C LEU A 124 20.22 -11.49 -14.90
N ILE A 125 20.34 -12.69 -14.31
CA ILE A 125 21.65 -13.37 -14.18
C ILE A 125 22.16 -13.78 -15.57
N ASP A 126 21.31 -14.26 -16.47
CA ASP A 126 21.71 -14.60 -17.83
C ASP A 126 22.21 -13.38 -18.60
N SER A 127 21.61 -12.21 -18.40
CA SER A 127 21.98 -10.99 -19.12
C SER A 127 23.33 -10.40 -18.71
N ILE A 128 23.86 -10.73 -17.54
CA ILE A 128 25.17 -10.22 -17.08
C ILE A 128 26.36 -11.11 -17.45
N LYS A 129 26.13 -12.34 -17.89
CA LYS A 129 27.19 -13.35 -18.09
C LYS A 129 28.29 -12.95 -19.07
N ASP A 130 27.93 -12.13 -20.08
CA ASP A 130 28.82 -11.72 -21.16
C ASP A 130 29.54 -10.39 -20.87
N HIS A 131 29.43 -9.88 -19.61
CA HIS A 131 30.11 -8.65 -19.18
C HIS A 131 31.32 -8.94 -18.29
N ASP A 132 32.36 -8.12 -18.42
CA ASP A 132 33.60 -8.31 -17.67
C ASP A 132 33.69 -7.41 -16.43
N SER A 133 32.89 -6.33 -16.36
CA SER A 133 32.91 -5.40 -15.24
C SER A 133 31.55 -5.24 -14.56
N MET A 134 31.59 -4.95 -13.25
CA MET A 134 30.39 -4.68 -12.45
C MET A 134 29.61 -3.47 -12.97
N ALA A 135 30.30 -2.42 -13.43
CA ALA A 135 29.66 -1.21 -13.95
C ALA A 135 28.91 -1.48 -15.26
N ASP A 136 29.54 -2.22 -16.18
CA ASP A 136 28.89 -2.59 -17.44
C ASP A 136 27.72 -3.52 -17.22
N ALA A 137 27.86 -4.50 -16.32
CA ALA A 137 26.76 -5.39 -15.94
C ALA A 137 25.57 -4.62 -15.33
N LYS A 138 25.81 -3.66 -14.42
CA LYS A 138 24.75 -2.84 -13.83
C LYS A 138 24.06 -1.97 -14.89
N LEU A 139 24.82 -1.40 -15.81
CA LEU A 139 24.28 -0.59 -16.92
C LEU A 139 23.44 -1.47 -17.87
N ALA A 140 23.93 -2.67 -18.21
CA ALA A 140 23.22 -3.60 -19.05
C ALA A 140 21.90 -4.04 -18.42
N LEU A 141 21.91 -4.41 -17.13
CA LEU A 141 20.70 -4.73 -16.37
C LEU A 141 19.69 -3.59 -16.39
N HIS A 142 20.15 -2.37 -16.11
CA HIS A 142 19.29 -1.20 -16.14
C HIS A 142 18.65 -0.99 -17.52
N ASN A 143 19.44 -0.98 -18.58
CA ASN A 143 18.94 -0.71 -19.92
C ASN A 143 17.99 -1.82 -20.41
N GLN A 144 18.34 -3.06 -20.19
CA GLN A 144 17.53 -4.20 -20.59
C GLN A 144 16.18 -4.21 -19.83
N LEU A 145 16.21 -4.04 -18.51
CA LEU A 145 15.00 -4.07 -17.72
C LEU A 145 14.15 -2.82 -17.99
N ALA A 146 14.74 -1.64 -18.12
CA ALA A 146 14.03 -0.41 -18.46
C ALA A 146 13.29 -0.54 -19.80
N HIS A 147 13.95 -1.12 -20.81
CA HIS A 147 13.33 -1.38 -22.10
C HIS A 147 12.21 -2.44 -22.02
N ALA A 148 12.43 -3.50 -21.23
CA ALA A 148 11.43 -4.58 -21.06
C ALA A 148 10.16 -4.14 -20.32
N VAL A 149 10.28 -3.14 -19.43
CA VAL A 149 9.12 -2.58 -18.66
C VAL A 149 8.61 -1.26 -19.24
N GLU A 150 9.11 -0.84 -20.39
CA GLU A 150 8.64 0.37 -21.05
C GLU A 150 7.15 0.25 -21.38
N GLN A 151 6.38 1.23 -20.92
CA GLN A 151 4.93 1.27 -21.11
C GLN A 151 4.54 2.61 -21.70
N GLU A 152 3.39 2.63 -22.37
CA GLU A 152 2.78 3.89 -22.79
C GLU A 152 2.50 4.77 -21.56
N GLN A 153 3.03 5.99 -21.59
CA GLN A 153 2.76 6.99 -20.55
C GLN A 153 1.54 7.81 -20.92
N LEU A 154 0.54 7.78 -20.07
CA LEU A 154 -0.66 8.60 -20.22
C LEU A 154 -0.61 9.80 -19.26
N ALA A 155 -1.18 10.89 -19.74
CA ALA A 155 -1.40 12.05 -18.91
C ALA A 155 -2.40 11.74 -17.77
N MET A 156 -2.31 12.50 -16.69
CA MET A 156 -3.31 12.50 -15.62
C MET A 156 -4.69 12.83 -16.18
N PRO A 157 -5.77 12.14 -15.75
CA PRO A 157 -7.14 12.45 -16.18
C PRO A 157 -7.54 13.85 -15.72
N THR A 158 -7.94 14.70 -16.67
CA THR A 158 -8.35 16.10 -16.44
C THR A 158 -9.80 16.39 -16.79
N SER A 159 -10.49 15.46 -17.43
CA SER A 159 -11.90 15.59 -17.82
C SER A 159 -12.54 14.21 -17.99
N GLY A 160 -13.85 14.12 -17.84
CA GLY A 160 -14.62 12.88 -17.96
C GLY A 160 -14.93 12.23 -16.62
N VAL A 161 -15.42 11.01 -16.67
CA VAL A 161 -15.72 10.19 -15.51
C VAL A 161 -14.66 9.11 -15.36
N HIS A 162 -14.03 9.04 -14.20
CA HIS A 162 -12.95 8.11 -13.95
C HIS A 162 -13.15 7.36 -12.64
N VAL A 163 -12.95 6.04 -12.68
CA VAL A 163 -13.09 5.14 -11.54
C VAL A 163 -11.72 4.64 -11.13
N LEU A 164 -11.38 4.80 -9.85
CA LEU A 164 -10.17 4.27 -9.27
C LEU A 164 -10.47 2.96 -8.54
N VAL A 165 -9.82 1.90 -8.99
CA VAL A 165 -10.04 0.52 -8.51
C VAL A 165 -8.72 -0.07 -8.05
N GLY A 166 -8.75 -0.93 -7.06
CA GLY A 166 -7.54 -1.59 -6.56
C GLY A 166 -7.78 -2.24 -5.20
N PRO A 167 -6.81 -2.98 -4.69
CA PRO A 167 -6.94 -3.71 -3.43
C PRO A 167 -7.16 -2.77 -2.25
N SER A 168 -7.64 -3.33 -1.14
CA SER A 168 -7.76 -2.58 0.11
C SER A 168 -6.36 -2.13 0.56
N GLY A 169 -6.23 -0.85 0.97
CA GLY A 169 -4.95 -0.28 1.36
C GLY A 169 -4.06 0.21 0.22
N ALA A 170 -4.48 0.11 -1.04
CA ALA A 170 -3.71 0.59 -2.20
C ALA A 170 -3.62 2.13 -2.32
N GLY A 171 -4.19 2.90 -1.41
CA GLY A 171 -4.12 4.36 -1.47
C GLY A 171 -5.10 5.04 -2.43
N LYS A 172 -6.17 4.34 -2.87
CA LYS A 172 -7.18 4.85 -3.82
C LYS A 172 -7.77 6.19 -3.40
N SER A 173 -8.30 6.29 -2.19
CA SER A 173 -8.94 7.52 -1.70
C SER A 173 -7.97 8.70 -1.65
N LEU A 174 -6.70 8.45 -1.31
CA LEU A 174 -5.67 9.48 -1.33
C LEU A 174 -5.31 9.88 -2.76
N MET A 175 -5.23 8.92 -3.69
CA MET A 175 -5.01 9.18 -5.12
C MET A 175 -6.16 10.01 -5.70
N VAL A 176 -7.42 9.65 -5.41
CA VAL A 176 -8.61 10.42 -5.79
C VAL A 176 -8.51 11.86 -5.30
N ALA A 177 -8.15 12.05 -4.03
CA ALA A 177 -8.04 13.38 -3.43
C ALA A 177 -6.94 14.23 -4.09
N ARG A 178 -5.80 13.64 -4.42
CA ARG A 178 -4.70 14.32 -5.13
C ARG A 178 -5.06 14.69 -6.55
N LEU A 179 -5.71 13.78 -7.29
CA LEU A 179 -6.23 14.08 -8.62
C LEU A 179 -7.28 15.19 -8.57
N ALA A 180 -8.19 15.13 -7.59
CA ALA A 180 -9.20 16.17 -7.38
C ALA A 180 -8.55 17.52 -7.06
N GLN A 181 -7.52 17.55 -6.22
CA GLN A 181 -6.78 18.77 -5.89
C GLN A 181 -6.06 19.34 -7.11
N ALA A 182 -5.35 18.53 -7.86
CA ALA A 182 -4.65 18.97 -9.06
C ALA A 182 -5.63 19.55 -10.10
N ALA A 183 -6.77 18.87 -10.31
CA ALA A 183 -7.82 19.35 -11.22
C ALA A 183 -8.53 20.61 -10.70
N SER A 184 -8.76 20.72 -9.39
CA SER A 184 -9.36 21.91 -8.75
C SER A 184 -8.47 23.13 -8.92
N LEU A 185 -7.17 22.99 -8.74
CA LEU A 185 -6.19 24.06 -8.95
C LEU A 185 -6.13 24.51 -10.41
N ALA A 186 -6.26 23.57 -11.35
CA ALA A 186 -6.19 23.87 -12.78
C ALA A 186 -7.49 24.44 -13.39
N HIS A 187 -8.65 24.02 -12.88
CA HIS A 187 -9.92 24.26 -13.54
C HIS A 187 -11.00 24.90 -12.66
N GLY A 188 -10.76 25.03 -11.36
CA GLY A 188 -11.75 25.45 -10.36
C GLY A 188 -12.44 24.26 -9.68
N SER A 189 -12.65 24.38 -8.37
CA SER A 189 -13.22 23.30 -7.56
C SER A 189 -14.66 22.94 -7.95
N GLU A 190 -15.40 23.93 -8.42
CA GLU A 190 -16.80 23.78 -8.89
C GLU A 190 -16.92 22.88 -10.15
N LYS A 191 -15.82 22.62 -10.85
CA LYS A 191 -15.78 21.75 -12.05
C LYS A 191 -15.37 20.33 -11.74
N VAL A 192 -14.99 20.06 -10.51
CA VAL A 192 -14.51 18.76 -10.06
C VAL A 192 -15.48 18.19 -9.03
N MET A 193 -15.64 16.87 -9.02
CA MET A 193 -16.49 16.18 -8.08
C MET A 193 -15.89 14.83 -7.71
N VAL A 194 -16.05 14.42 -6.45
CA VAL A 194 -15.66 13.10 -5.94
C VAL A 194 -16.90 12.32 -5.54
N ILE A 195 -17.02 11.07 -5.94
CA ILE A 195 -18.07 10.17 -5.52
C ILE A 195 -17.45 8.97 -4.79
N SER A 196 -17.81 8.76 -3.52
CA SER A 196 -17.50 7.51 -2.81
C SER A 196 -18.56 6.47 -3.16
N TYR A 197 -18.16 5.39 -3.84
CA TYR A 197 -19.07 4.34 -4.27
C TYR A 197 -18.95 3.10 -3.42
N HIS A 198 -20.07 2.75 -2.79
CA HIS A 198 -20.28 1.50 -2.05
C HIS A 198 -19.19 1.19 -1.00
N ASP A 199 -18.60 2.20 -0.36
CA ASP A 199 -17.68 2.00 0.75
C ASP A 199 -18.45 2.01 2.09
N GLN A 200 -18.63 0.81 2.65
CA GLN A 200 -19.38 0.59 3.89
C GLN A 200 -18.47 0.51 5.12
N ARG A 201 -17.15 0.70 4.96
CA ARG A 201 -16.22 0.70 6.10
C ARG A 201 -16.57 1.84 7.06
N ALA A 202 -16.50 1.54 8.35
CA ALA A 202 -16.70 2.57 9.37
C ALA A 202 -15.72 3.74 9.18
N GLY A 203 -16.25 4.95 9.06
CA GLY A 203 -15.45 6.16 8.85
C GLY A 203 -14.97 6.43 7.41
N ALA A 204 -15.17 5.52 6.45
CA ALA A 204 -14.73 5.71 5.08
C ALA A 204 -15.34 6.95 4.42
N TRP A 205 -16.64 7.16 4.60
CA TRP A 205 -17.30 8.35 4.10
C TRP A 205 -16.73 9.65 4.72
N ASN A 206 -16.51 9.67 6.02
CA ASN A 206 -15.91 10.82 6.70
C ASN A 206 -14.50 11.09 6.18
N GLN A 207 -13.73 10.05 5.88
CA GLN A 207 -12.40 10.18 5.28
C GLN A 207 -12.48 10.82 3.89
N THR A 208 -13.38 10.34 3.01
CA THR A 208 -13.57 10.94 1.67
C THR A 208 -13.99 12.38 1.76
N GLN A 209 -14.95 12.73 2.65
CA GLN A 209 -15.37 14.12 2.87
C GLN A 209 -14.21 15.00 3.32
N LEU A 210 -13.41 14.55 4.29
CA LEU A 210 -12.29 15.31 4.81
C LEU A 210 -11.23 15.57 3.73
N LEU A 211 -10.89 14.53 2.96
CA LEU A 211 -9.91 14.62 1.88
C LEU A 211 -10.39 15.56 0.76
N SER A 212 -11.66 15.48 0.36
CA SER A 212 -12.25 16.35 -0.67
C SER A 212 -12.35 17.80 -0.20
N ALA A 213 -12.72 18.02 1.06
CA ALA A 213 -12.83 19.35 1.66
C ALA A 213 -11.49 20.11 1.67
N GLN A 214 -10.35 19.41 1.78
CA GLN A 214 -9.02 20.04 1.70
C GLN A 214 -8.77 20.70 0.35
N SER A 215 -9.39 20.20 -0.71
CA SER A 215 -9.29 20.74 -2.08
C SER A 215 -10.47 21.64 -2.45
N GLY A 216 -11.42 21.87 -1.54
CA GLY A 216 -12.66 22.60 -1.80
C GLY A 216 -13.58 21.91 -2.81
N VAL A 217 -13.44 20.60 -3.03
CA VAL A 217 -14.18 19.82 -4.02
C VAL A 217 -15.41 19.18 -3.38
N ASP A 218 -16.55 19.25 -4.07
CA ASP A 218 -17.78 18.58 -3.64
C ASP A 218 -17.61 17.06 -3.62
N SER A 219 -18.10 16.43 -2.55
CA SER A 219 -18.10 14.98 -2.43
C SER A 219 -19.49 14.42 -2.16
N PHE A 220 -19.81 13.31 -2.82
CA PHE A 220 -21.09 12.62 -2.72
C PHE A 220 -20.90 11.15 -2.37
N ARG A 221 -21.91 10.55 -1.76
CA ARG A 221 -21.90 9.13 -1.42
C ARG A 221 -22.96 8.40 -2.27
N ALA A 222 -22.52 7.43 -3.04
CA ALA A 222 -23.38 6.50 -3.76
C ALA A 222 -23.38 5.14 -3.04
N ILE A 223 -24.50 4.77 -2.43
CA ILE A 223 -24.64 3.51 -1.67
C ILE A 223 -24.94 2.31 -2.56
N ASN A 224 -25.43 2.56 -3.78
CA ASN A 224 -25.75 1.54 -4.78
C ASN A 224 -25.60 2.13 -6.19
N ILE A 225 -25.71 1.25 -7.19
CA ILE A 225 -25.54 1.62 -8.60
C ILE A 225 -26.61 2.60 -9.09
N GLY A 226 -27.84 2.52 -8.58
CA GLY A 226 -28.92 3.46 -8.94
C GLY A 226 -28.61 4.88 -8.48
N THR A 227 -28.11 5.03 -7.24
CA THR A 227 -27.66 6.34 -6.72
C THR A 227 -26.47 6.87 -7.49
N LEU A 228 -25.50 6.01 -7.86
CA LEU A 228 -24.37 6.41 -8.69
C LEU A 228 -24.84 6.95 -10.04
N LYS A 229 -25.74 6.24 -10.72
CA LYS A 229 -26.31 6.66 -12.00
C LYS A 229 -26.97 8.03 -11.91
N LEU A 230 -27.82 8.25 -10.91
CA LEU A 230 -28.49 9.54 -10.69
C LEU A 230 -27.48 10.68 -10.47
N LEU A 231 -26.45 10.47 -9.66
CA LEU A 231 -25.41 11.47 -9.42
C LEU A 231 -24.63 11.80 -10.70
N LEU A 232 -24.32 10.81 -11.53
CA LEU A 232 -23.64 11.04 -12.81
C LEU A 232 -24.51 11.81 -13.80
N GLU A 233 -25.81 11.53 -13.84
CA GLU A 233 -26.76 12.25 -14.68
C GLU A 233 -26.98 13.70 -14.22
N GLU A 234 -27.16 13.91 -12.91
CA GLU A 234 -27.39 15.24 -12.32
C GLU A 234 -26.14 16.14 -12.48
N HIS A 235 -24.96 15.57 -12.40
CA HIS A 235 -23.70 16.31 -12.47
C HIS A 235 -22.93 16.14 -13.78
N ALA A 236 -23.60 15.75 -14.86
CA ALA A 236 -23.00 15.56 -16.20
C ALA A 236 -22.26 16.81 -16.73
N GLY A 237 -22.58 18.00 -16.21
CA GLY A 237 -21.90 19.26 -16.54
C GLY A 237 -20.54 19.46 -15.83
N ARG A 238 -20.17 18.63 -14.87
CA ARG A 238 -18.84 18.70 -14.24
C ARG A 238 -17.77 18.26 -15.22
N ARG A 239 -16.65 18.95 -15.21
CA ARG A 239 -15.52 18.63 -16.10
C ARG A 239 -14.87 17.30 -15.74
N LEU A 240 -14.67 17.02 -14.45
CA LEU A 240 -14.04 15.81 -13.94
C LEU A 240 -14.86 15.23 -12.80
N ILE A 241 -15.20 13.96 -12.92
CA ILE A 241 -15.85 13.18 -11.86
C ILE A 241 -14.94 12.01 -11.53
N LEU A 242 -14.51 11.94 -10.26
CA LEU A 242 -13.65 10.87 -9.74
C LEU A 242 -14.47 9.96 -8.82
N ILE A 243 -14.48 8.67 -9.11
CA ILE A 243 -15.22 7.68 -8.32
C ILE A 243 -14.20 6.85 -7.51
N ASP A 244 -14.25 7.01 -6.17
CA ASP A 244 -13.49 6.20 -5.22
C ASP A 244 -14.26 4.94 -4.88
N THR A 245 -13.68 3.77 -5.14
CA THR A 245 -14.33 2.48 -4.91
C THR A 245 -13.78 1.76 -3.69
N SER A 246 -14.63 0.95 -3.03
CA SER A 246 -14.16 0.01 -2.02
C SER A 246 -13.19 -1.01 -2.62
N GLY A 247 -12.15 -1.37 -1.85
CA GLY A 247 -11.24 -2.48 -2.22
C GLY A 247 -11.83 -3.87 -1.98
N VAL A 248 -13.00 -3.96 -1.35
CA VAL A 248 -13.73 -5.20 -1.08
C VAL A 248 -14.72 -5.46 -2.19
N GLN A 249 -14.87 -6.71 -2.62
CA GLN A 249 -15.74 -7.11 -3.74
C GLN A 249 -15.45 -6.33 -5.03
N MET A 250 -14.19 -6.09 -5.29
CA MET A 250 -13.72 -5.23 -6.37
C MET A 250 -14.28 -5.63 -7.74
N GLN A 251 -14.32 -6.92 -8.06
CA GLN A 251 -14.80 -7.42 -9.36
C GLN A 251 -16.30 -7.18 -9.55
N GLU A 252 -17.09 -7.37 -8.48
CA GLU A 252 -18.54 -7.10 -8.51
C GLU A 252 -18.78 -5.60 -8.79
N ARG A 253 -18.02 -4.72 -8.09
CA ARG A 253 -18.14 -3.26 -8.27
C ARG A 253 -17.75 -2.81 -9.68
N LEU A 254 -16.68 -3.41 -10.22
CA LEU A 254 -16.31 -3.17 -11.62
C LEU A 254 -17.43 -3.54 -12.59
N THR A 255 -18.01 -4.71 -12.41
CA THR A 255 -19.10 -5.21 -13.26
C THR A 255 -20.33 -4.31 -13.17
N GLU A 256 -20.71 -3.88 -11.95
CA GLU A 256 -21.83 -2.97 -11.72
C GLU A 256 -21.63 -1.63 -12.44
N ILE A 257 -20.45 -1.00 -12.28
CA ILE A 257 -20.17 0.31 -12.89
C ILE A 257 -20.10 0.20 -14.41
N ARG A 258 -19.52 -0.87 -14.97
CA ARG A 258 -19.48 -1.11 -16.41
C ARG A 258 -20.87 -1.30 -17.01
N GLY A 259 -21.79 -1.85 -16.24
CA GLY A 259 -23.20 -2.00 -16.64
C GLY A 259 -23.91 -0.67 -16.90
N LEU A 260 -23.36 0.47 -16.47
CA LEU A 260 -23.93 1.80 -16.76
C LEU A 260 -23.83 2.21 -18.24
N GLN A 261 -22.99 1.53 -19.03
CA GLN A 261 -22.79 1.80 -20.46
C GLN A 261 -22.46 3.28 -20.79
N GLN A 262 -21.74 3.93 -19.87
CA GLN A 262 -21.22 5.29 -20.02
C GLN A 262 -19.73 5.24 -20.41
N ASP A 263 -19.22 6.31 -20.99
CA ASP A 263 -17.79 6.47 -21.23
C ASP A 263 -17.07 6.76 -19.92
N ILE A 264 -16.62 5.70 -19.26
CA ILE A 264 -15.97 5.74 -17.96
C ILE A 264 -14.54 5.18 -18.07
N GLY A 265 -13.57 5.98 -17.69
CA GLY A 265 -12.17 5.54 -17.60
C GLY A 265 -11.93 4.72 -16.32
N PHE A 266 -11.38 3.51 -16.47
CA PHE A 266 -11.06 2.63 -15.35
C PHE A 266 -9.56 2.62 -15.08
N HIS A 267 -9.14 3.04 -13.89
CA HIS A 267 -7.74 3.12 -13.49
C HIS A 267 -7.45 2.15 -12.35
N ALA A 268 -6.44 1.31 -12.54
CA ALA A 268 -5.97 0.39 -11.51
C ALA A 268 -4.97 1.10 -10.60
N VAL A 269 -5.29 1.29 -9.33
CA VAL A 269 -4.34 1.82 -8.32
C VAL A 269 -3.59 0.67 -7.68
N VAL A 270 -2.28 0.65 -7.87
CA VAL A 270 -1.39 -0.44 -7.48
C VAL A 270 -0.26 0.11 -6.60
N PRO A 271 -0.07 -0.42 -5.37
CA PRO A 271 1.13 -0.14 -4.61
C PRO A 271 2.38 -0.65 -5.33
N VAL A 272 3.47 0.09 -5.25
CA VAL A 272 4.73 -0.27 -5.92
C VAL A 272 5.29 -1.63 -5.46
N ASP A 273 4.98 -2.02 -4.22
CA ASP A 273 5.36 -3.29 -3.58
C ASP A 273 4.27 -4.38 -3.68
N ALA A 274 3.31 -4.20 -4.60
CA ALA A 274 2.24 -5.18 -4.77
C ALA A 274 2.79 -6.57 -5.05
N SER A 275 2.27 -7.57 -4.36
CA SER A 275 2.67 -8.96 -4.59
C SER A 275 2.18 -9.49 -5.93
N ALA A 276 2.85 -10.52 -6.45
CA ALA A 276 2.45 -11.19 -7.69
C ALA A 276 1.01 -11.75 -7.61
N ALA A 277 0.54 -12.19 -6.44
CA ALA A 277 -0.84 -12.66 -6.25
C ALA A 277 -1.84 -11.49 -6.37
N THR A 278 -1.51 -10.34 -5.77
CA THR A 278 -2.33 -9.13 -5.89
C THR A 278 -2.45 -8.65 -7.33
N LEU A 279 -1.34 -8.62 -8.06
CA LEU A 279 -1.32 -8.23 -9.48
C LEU A 279 -2.14 -9.20 -10.34
N ARG A 280 -1.98 -10.51 -10.15
CA ARG A 280 -2.78 -11.52 -10.85
C ARG A 280 -4.27 -11.33 -10.57
N ARG A 281 -4.66 -11.20 -9.30
CA ARG A 281 -6.06 -11.01 -8.93
C ARG A 281 -6.69 -9.75 -9.55
N LEU A 282 -5.90 -8.69 -9.71
CA LEU A 282 -6.35 -7.43 -10.31
C LEU A 282 -6.50 -7.52 -11.82
N PHE A 283 -5.58 -8.23 -12.50
CA PHE A 283 -5.45 -8.14 -13.96
C PHE A 283 -5.73 -9.45 -14.74
N GLU A 284 -5.61 -10.63 -14.13
CA GLU A 284 -5.76 -11.89 -14.85
C GLU A 284 -7.21 -12.37 -15.02
N ASN A 285 -8.08 -12.05 -14.06
CA ASN A 285 -9.47 -12.55 -14.03
C ASN A 285 -10.47 -11.58 -14.65
N THR A 286 -10.01 -10.65 -15.46
CA THR A 286 -10.87 -9.60 -15.96
C THR A 286 -10.76 -9.49 -17.47
N ASP A 287 -11.87 -9.65 -18.19
CA ASP A 287 -12.08 -9.11 -19.53
C ASP A 287 -12.05 -7.56 -19.52
N ASN A 288 -11.38 -7.01 -18.51
CA ASN A 288 -11.38 -5.61 -18.19
C ASN A 288 -10.35 -4.86 -19.04
N THR A 289 -10.81 -3.99 -19.89
CA THR A 289 -9.98 -2.93 -20.46
C THR A 289 -9.70 -1.88 -19.40
N TRP A 290 -8.45 -1.78 -18.97
CA TRP A 290 -7.98 -0.72 -18.10
C TRP A 290 -7.54 0.47 -18.94
N SER A 291 -7.96 1.67 -18.55
CA SER A 291 -7.49 2.90 -19.17
C SER A 291 -6.04 3.17 -18.81
N SER A 292 -5.66 2.94 -17.55
CA SER A 292 -4.26 2.99 -17.11
C SER A 292 -4.05 2.32 -15.76
N MET A 293 -2.78 2.11 -15.43
CA MET A 293 -2.30 1.83 -14.07
C MET A 293 -1.83 3.13 -13.44
N MET A 294 -2.16 3.34 -12.18
CA MET A 294 -1.64 4.40 -11.31
C MET A 294 -0.84 3.76 -10.18
N LEU A 295 0.39 4.19 -10.00
CA LEU A 295 1.26 3.65 -8.95
C LEU A 295 1.10 4.46 -7.66
N SER A 296 1.13 3.77 -6.53
CA SER A 296 1.06 4.40 -5.21
C SER A 296 2.19 3.91 -4.31
N LYS A 297 2.43 4.64 -3.20
CA LYS A 297 3.39 4.25 -2.16
C LYS A 297 4.82 4.11 -2.65
N LEU A 298 5.23 5.00 -3.56
CA LEU A 298 6.61 5.03 -4.07
C LEU A 298 7.65 5.31 -2.99
N ASP A 299 7.24 5.91 -1.88
CA ASP A 299 8.06 6.23 -0.70
C ASP A 299 8.13 5.07 0.31
N GLU A 300 7.16 4.15 0.29
CA GLU A 300 7.09 3.06 1.27
C GLU A 300 7.99 1.87 0.90
N SER A 301 8.31 1.66 -0.38
CA SER A 301 9.09 0.51 -0.80
C SER A 301 10.03 0.78 -1.98
N ASN A 302 11.22 0.19 -1.90
CA ASN A 302 12.21 0.14 -2.97
C ASN A 302 12.32 -1.27 -3.60
N GLN A 303 11.30 -2.12 -3.43
CA GLN A 303 11.29 -3.51 -3.88
C GLN A 303 10.17 -3.78 -4.90
N PRO A 304 10.16 -3.13 -6.08
CA PRO A 304 9.08 -3.23 -7.05
C PRO A 304 9.15 -4.50 -7.93
N TRP A 305 9.87 -5.52 -7.52
CA TRP A 305 10.26 -6.64 -8.39
C TRP A 305 9.09 -7.41 -8.99
N ALA A 306 8.03 -7.66 -8.21
CA ALA A 306 6.84 -8.35 -8.72
C ALA A 306 6.09 -7.48 -9.74
N LEU A 307 6.05 -6.16 -9.52
CA LEU A 307 5.48 -5.20 -10.46
C LEU A 307 6.30 -5.12 -11.74
N LEU A 308 7.64 -5.04 -11.62
CA LEU A 308 8.54 -5.04 -12.79
C LEU A 308 8.37 -6.31 -13.60
N GLN A 309 8.33 -7.50 -12.98
CA GLN A 309 8.04 -8.73 -13.70
C GLN A 309 6.68 -8.67 -14.41
N PHE A 310 5.64 -8.22 -13.72
CA PHE A 310 4.31 -8.10 -14.32
C PHE A 310 4.34 -7.20 -15.58
N LEU A 311 5.05 -6.07 -15.52
CA LEU A 311 5.16 -5.13 -16.65
C LEU A 311 6.01 -5.67 -17.81
N THR A 312 6.91 -6.65 -17.58
CA THR A 312 7.58 -7.35 -18.69
C THR A 312 6.65 -8.30 -19.45
N GLU A 313 5.60 -8.78 -18.80
CA GLU A 313 4.67 -9.77 -19.33
C GLU A 313 3.40 -9.14 -19.93
N LYS A 314 3.02 -7.96 -19.44
CA LYS A 314 1.76 -7.27 -19.78
C LYS A 314 2.03 -5.83 -20.18
N SER A 315 1.53 -5.45 -21.36
CA SER A 315 1.48 -4.06 -21.76
C SER A 315 0.23 -3.39 -21.16
N LEU A 316 0.44 -2.38 -20.31
CA LEU A 316 -0.62 -1.63 -19.68
C LEU A 316 -0.16 -0.17 -19.50
N PRO A 317 -0.88 0.81 -20.07
CA PRO A 317 -0.50 2.21 -19.93
C PRO A 317 -0.37 2.63 -18.47
N VAL A 318 0.69 3.36 -18.14
CA VAL A 318 0.92 3.92 -16.82
C VAL A 318 0.69 5.43 -16.87
N SER A 319 -0.14 5.97 -15.99
CA SER A 319 -0.43 7.40 -16.00
C SER A 319 0.37 8.16 -14.97
N VAL A 320 0.14 7.90 -13.70
CA VAL A 320 0.73 8.68 -12.62
C VAL A 320 1.19 7.79 -11.48
N ALA A 321 2.10 8.34 -10.70
CA ALA A 321 2.50 7.74 -9.43
C ALA A 321 2.40 8.75 -8.29
N SER A 322 2.22 8.25 -7.09
CA SER A 322 2.09 9.04 -5.87
C SER A 322 3.03 8.56 -4.78
N GLN A 323 3.51 9.51 -4.00
CA GLN A 323 4.34 9.30 -2.81
C GLN A 323 3.88 10.20 -1.68
N GLY A 324 4.26 9.86 -0.44
CA GLY A 324 3.90 10.61 0.76
C GLY A 324 2.47 10.39 1.24
N GLU A 325 2.10 11.04 2.34
CA GLU A 325 0.84 10.81 3.05
C GLU A 325 -0.18 11.95 2.89
N ARG A 326 0.23 13.10 2.35
CA ARG A 326 -0.60 14.31 2.28
C ARG A 326 -1.32 14.40 0.95
N THR A 327 -2.49 15.01 0.94
CA THR A 327 -3.21 15.36 -0.30
C THR A 327 -2.44 16.36 -1.14
N SER A 328 -1.66 17.26 -0.51
CA SER A 328 -0.82 18.25 -1.17
C SER A 328 0.44 17.68 -1.84
N ASP A 329 0.78 16.43 -1.54
CA ASP A 329 1.94 15.79 -2.18
C ASP A 329 1.63 15.54 -3.64
N LEU A 330 2.62 15.80 -4.49
CA LEU A 330 2.43 15.78 -5.93
C LEU A 330 2.11 14.37 -6.44
N VAL A 331 1.30 14.36 -7.49
CA VAL A 331 1.11 13.20 -8.36
C VAL A 331 1.95 13.45 -9.60
N GLU A 332 2.90 12.57 -9.86
CA GLU A 332 3.89 12.76 -10.91
C GLU A 332 3.77 11.68 -11.97
N VAL A 333 4.15 12.03 -13.19
CA VAL A 333 4.39 11.03 -14.23
C VAL A 333 5.72 10.35 -13.93
N VAL A 334 5.71 9.03 -13.73
CA VAL A 334 6.93 8.27 -13.41
C VAL A 334 7.43 7.55 -14.64
N ALA A 335 8.68 7.81 -15.00
CA ALA A 335 9.38 7.00 -15.99
C ALA A 335 9.67 5.61 -15.41
N MET A 336 9.35 4.56 -16.17
CA MET A 336 9.62 3.18 -15.71
C MET A 336 11.11 2.93 -15.47
N ALA A 337 11.99 3.64 -16.20
CA ALA A 337 13.44 3.61 -15.98
C ALA A 337 13.85 4.07 -14.57
N ASP A 338 13.14 5.05 -13.98
CA ASP A 338 13.42 5.51 -12.62
C ASP A 338 13.02 4.46 -11.59
N LEU A 339 11.93 3.72 -11.83
CA LEU A 339 11.52 2.61 -10.98
C LEU A 339 12.54 1.46 -11.02
N VAL A 340 13.04 1.13 -12.21
CA VAL A 340 14.11 0.16 -12.40
C VAL A 340 15.40 0.60 -11.71
N LYS A 341 15.77 1.87 -11.86
CA LYS A 341 16.95 2.43 -11.19
C LYS A 341 16.84 2.29 -9.67
N ARG A 342 15.70 2.66 -9.08
CA ARG A 342 15.43 2.49 -7.63
C ARG A 342 15.59 1.04 -7.18
N ALA A 343 15.06 0.09 -7.94
CA ALA A 343 15.17 -1.34 -7.65
C ALA A 343 16.62 -1.83 -7.66
N LEU A 344 17.39 -1.45 -8.67
CA LEU A 344 18.80 -1.84 -8.83
C LEU A 344 19.73 -1.13 -7.84
N ASP A 345 19.47 0.13 -7.50
CA ASP A 345 20.25 0.86 -6.50
C ASP A 345 20.04 0.32 -5.07
N ASN A 346 18.93 -0.38 -4.84
CA ASN A 346 18.64 -1.04 -3.57
C ASN A 346 19.23 -2.46 -3.45
N LEU A 347 19.94 -2.95 -4.47
CA LEU A 347 20.69 -4.19 -4.36
C LEU A 347 21.90 -4.00 -3.44
N VAL A 348 22.07 -4.91 -2.48
CA VAL A 348 23.19 -4.88 -1.53
C VAL A 348 24.45 -5.39 -2.23
N LEU A 349 25.23 -4.48 -2.80
CA LEU A 349 26.52 -4.79 -3.40
C LEU A 349 27.66 -4.58 -2.39
N PRO A 350 28.72 -5.40 -2.41
CA PRO A 350 29.83 -5.31 -1.46
C PRO A 350 30.53 -3.94 -1.42
N GLU A 351 30.52 -3.20 -2.52
CA GLU A 351 31.06 -1.82 -2.57
C GLU A 351 30.29 -0.85 -1.67
N ASN A 352 28.99 -1.10 -1.46
CA ASN A 352 28.17 -0.29 -0.56
C ASN A 352 28.37 -0.68 0.92
N THR A 353 28.78 -1.93 1.20
CA THR A 353 29.04 -2.38 2.57
C THR A 353 30.41 -1.90 3.07
N SER A 354 31.43 -1.81 2.20
CA SER A 354 32.78 -1.37 2.60
C SER A 354 32.80 0.09 3.10
N HIS A 355 31.98 0.97 2.54
CA HIS A 355 31.85 2.36 3.00
C HIS A 355 31.06 2.47 4.32
N ALA A 356 30.03 1.65 4.51
CA ALA A 356 29.25 1.64 5.74
C ALA A 356 30.02 0.98 6.89
N GLU A 357 30.70 -0.13 6.64
CA GLU A 357 31.54 -0.82 7.64
C GLU A 357 32.81 -0.03 7.97
N SER A 358 33.46 0.60 7.01
CA SER A 358 34.61 1.47 7.27
C SER A 358 34.21 2.74 8.02
N ALA A 359 33.05 3.32 7.76
CA ALA A 359 32.51 4.46 8.52
C ALA A 359 32.14 4.05 9.97
N GLN A 360 31.52 2.89 10.16
CA GLN A 360 31.18 2.35 11.48
C GLN A 360 32.44 1.93 12.25
N ALA A 361 33.41 1.27 11.61
CA ALA A 361 34.69 0.90 12.21
C ALA A 361 35.52 2.15 12.59
N ALA A 362 35.53 3.18 11.75
CA ALA A 362 36.18 4.46 12.07
C ALA A 362 35.51 5.17 13.26
N THR A 363 34.18 5.15 13.34
CA THR A 363 33.42 5.75 14.44
C THR A 363 33.62 5.00 15.75
N LEU A 364 33.64 3.65 15.72
CA LEU A 364 33.92 2.81 16.87
C LEU A 364 35.39 2.95 17.35
N SER A 365 36.34 3.05 16.43
CA SER A 365 37.75 3.29 16.74
C SER A 365 37.95 4.66 17.39
N ALA A 366 37.31 5.72 16.85
CA ALA A 366 37.38 7.07 17.43
C ALA A 366 36.78 7.16 18.84
N LEU A 367 35.63 6.46 19.06
CA LEU A 367 34.99 6.41 20.37
C LEU A 367 35.84 5.64 21.38
N THR A 368 36.52 4.55 20.98
CA THR A 368 37.40 3.76 21.83
C THR A 368 38.67 4.52 22.22
N VAL A 369 39.30 5.23 21.27
CA VAL A 369 40.48 6.07 21.54
C VAL A 369 40.13 7.22 22.48
N ASN A 370 38.97 7.89 22.26
CA ASN A 370 38.52 9.00 23.12
C ASN A 370 38.21 8.53 24.55
N LYS A 371 37.70 7.30 24.69
CA LYS A 371 37.42 6.68 26.00
C LYS A 371 38.69 6.31 26.73
N LEU A 372 39.72 5.76 26.05
CA LEU A 372 41.01 5.45 26.58
C LEU A 372 41.79 6.71 26.97
N GLN A 373 41.73 7.78 26.19
CA GLN A 373 42.37 9.05 26.55
C GLN A 373 41.75 9.70 27.80
N LYS A 374 40.41 9.61 27.98
CA LYS A 374 39.73 10.09 29.20
C LYS A 374 40.14 9.27 30.43
N ILE A 375 40.29 7.96 30.29
CA ILE A 375 40.74 7.09 31.37
C ILE A 375 42.19 7.39 31.73
N ALA A 376 43.09 7.54 30.76
CA ALA A 376 44.49 7.91 31.00
C ALA A 376 44.64 9.29 31.66
N ALA A 377 43.87 10.27 31.27
CA ALA A 377 43.84 11.61 31.90
C ALA A 377 43.36 11.54 33.37
N HIS A 378 42.41 10.66 33.68
CA HIS A 378 41.91 10.49 35.05
C HIS A 378 42.99 9.85 35.98
N TYR A 379 43.75 8.88 35.48
CA TYR A 379 44.87 8.27 36.23
C TYR A 379 46.07 9.21 36.40
N GLN A 380 46.30 10.18 35.48
CA GLN A 380 47.34 11.19 35.62
C GLN A 380 46.99 12.25 36.68
N THR A 381 45.71 12.59 36.88
CA THR A 381 45.28 13.53 37.91
C THR A 381 45.30 12.92 39.33
N GLU A 382 45.12 11.62 39.47
CA GLU A 382 45.26 10.94 40.78
C GLU A 382 46.71 10.72 41.20
N SER A 383 47.65 10.58 40.25
CA SER A 383 49.09 10.38 40.60
C SER A 383 49.82 11.67 41.02
N THR A 384 49.27 12.85 40.69
CA THR A 384 49.85 14.14 41.09
C THR A 384 49.33 14.68 42.43
N GLY A 385 48.32 13.99 43.03
CA GLY A 385 47.76 14.35 44.35
C GLY A 385 48.44 13.71 45.57
N LEU A 386 49.49 12.89 45.39
CA LEU A 386 50.14 12.12 46.47
C LEU A 386 51.59 12.53 46.79
N THR A 387 51.97 13.74 46.42
CA THR A 387 53.29 14.28 46.86
C THR A 387 53.13 15.72 47.41
N HIS A 388 52.44 15.83 48.57
CA HIS A 388 52.59 16.93 49.52
C HIS A 388 51.86 16.55 50.80
N GLU A 389 52.57 15.77 51.66
CA GLU A 389 52.61 15.89 53.12
C GLU A 389 53.80 15.13 53.65
#